data_27992bb245cfc6796a720012edf10ffc
#
_entry.id   27992bb245cfc6796a720012edf10ffc
#
_cell.length_a   1.000
_cell.length_b   1.000
_cell.length_c   1.000
_cell.angle_alpha   90.00
_cell.angle_beta   90.00
_cell.angle_gamma   90.00
#
_symmetry.space_group_name_H-M   'P 1'
#
loop_
_entity.id
_entity.type
_entity.pdbx_description
1 polymer ?
#
loop_
_entity_poly.entity_id
_entity_poly.type
_entity_poly.pdbx_seq_one_letter_code
_entity_poly.pdbx_strand_id
1 'polypeptide(L)'
;MKKSIYLVIVALMLICVFGLNQQACTATKGGKTMKITSSAFSEGGGIPSKYTCDGQDISPPLEWKDAPGETKSFALISDDPDAPGGTWVHWVAFNIPPTAAKLEENIKRDREFANGMKQGSNDWPKIGYGGPCPPSGTHRYYFKLYALDTMLDIKPGATKEQLLKAMKGHVLAEARLMSKYKRSGR
;
A
#
# COMPACT_ATOMS: atom_id res chain seq x y z
N MET A 1 -14.93 25.46 77.74
CA MET A 1 -14.05 24.32 77.51
C MET A 1 -14.72 23.33 76.55
N LYS A 2 -14.75 23.60 75.27
CA LYS A 2 -15.27 22.71 74.19
C LYS A 2 -14.91 23.34 72.83
N LYS A 3 -13.63 23.43 72.49
CA LYS A 3 -13.16 23.88 71.17
C LYS A 3 -11.77 23.26 70.93
N SER A 4 -11.64 21.95 70.82
CA SER A 4 -10.35 21.37 70.44
C SER A 4 -10.40 19.93 69.90
N ILE A 5 -11.53 19.50 69.33
CA ILE A 5 -11.65 18.11 68.84
C ILE A 5 -11.98 18.05 67.33
N TYR A 6 -12.21 19.17 66.68
CA TYR A 6 -12.60 19.19 65.25
C TYR A 6 -11.44 19.39 64.26
N LEU A 7 -10.18 19.46 64.69
CA LEU A 7 -9.07 19.79 63.84
C LEU A 7 -8.18 18.59 63.44
N VAL A 8 -8.52 17.38 63.87
CA VAL A 8 -7.69 16.18 63.60
C VAL A 8 -8.30 15.19 62.57
N ILE A 9 -9.56 15.40 62.19
CA ILE A 9 -10.26 14.45 61.28
C ILE A 9 -10.23 14.88 59.80
N VAL A 10 -9.76 16.07 59.47
CA VAL A 10 -9.71 16.56 58.05
C VAL A 10 -8.38 16.27 57.36
N ALA A 11 -7.35 15.77 58.07
CA ALA A 11 -6.03 15.54 57.48
C ALA A 11 -5.79 14.08 56.99
N LEU A 12 -6.79 13.20 57.01
CA LEU A 12 -6.63 11.78 56.66
C LEU A 12 -7.45 11.28 55.49
N MET A 13 -8.02 12.18 54.67
CA MET A 13 -8.78 11.79 53.46
C MET A 13 -8.26 12.41 52.17
N LEU A 14 -6.98 12.63 52.02
CA LEU A 14 -6.37 13.20 50.82
C LEU A 14 -5.18 12.35 50.28
N ILE A 15 -5.18 11.06 50.57
CA ILE A 15 -4.18 10.15 50.02
C ILE A 15 -4.92 8.92 49.53
N CYS A 16 -5.43 8.88 48.37
CA CYS A 16 -5.74 7.68 47.54
C CYS A 16 -6.48 8.04 46.26
N VAL A 17 -5.93 8.88 45.40
CA VAL A 17 -6.29 8.87 43.95
C VAL A 17 -5.03 9.21 43.13
N PHE A 18 -3.95 8.47 43.31
CA PHE A 18 -2.99 8.27 42.25
C PHE A 18 -3.28 6.91 41.62
N GLY A 19 -4.33 6.87 40.80
CA GLY A 19 -4.58 5.77 39.91
C GLY A 19 -3.39 5.64 38.95
N LEU A 20 -2.60 4.60 39.15
CA LEU A 20 -1.59 4.14 38.21
C LEU A 20 -2.27 3.86 36.88
N ASN A 21 -2.18 4.82 35.98
CA ASN A 21 -2.50 4.61 34.57
C ASN A 21 -1.38 3.73 34.00
N GLN A 22 -1.49 2.41 34.22
CA GLN A 22 -0.68 1.44 33.51
C GLN A 22 -1.14 1.49 32.04
N GLN A 23 -0.53 2.37 31.25
CA GLN A 23 -0.49 2.20 29.82
C GLN A 23 0.18 0.86 29.57
N ALA A 24 -0.65 -0.14 29.26
CA ALA A 24 -0.18 -1.39 28.70
C ALA A 24 0.55 -1.05 27.42
N CYS A 25 1.89 -1.02 27.50
CA CYS A 25 2.75 -1.02 26.34
C CYS A 25 2.49 -2.37 25.66
N THR A 26 1.59 -2.43 24.70
CA THR A 26 1.45 -3.57 23.83
C THR A 26 2.77 -3.68 23.06
N ALA A 27 3.64 -4.55 23.56
CA ALA A 27 4.81 -4.98 22.83
C ALA A 27 4.33 -5.53 21.49
N THR A 28 4.54 -4.79 20.42
CA THR A 28 4.42 -5.28 19.05
C THR A 28 5.34 -6.48 18.96
N LYS A 29 4.75 -7.69 18.96
CA LYS A 29 5.47 -8.91 18.57
C LYS A 29 6.16 -8.56 17.28
N GLY A 30 7.48 -8.76 17.19
CA GLY A 30 8.30 -8.50 16.02
C GLY A 30 7.82 -9.33 14.84
N GLY A 31 6.69 -8.91 14.23
CA GLY A 31 6.12 -9.49 13.04
C GLY A 31 7.01 -9.14 11.86
N LYS A 32 7.21 -10.10 10.98
CA LYS A 32 7.88 -9.86 9.71
C LYS A 32 7.13 -8.76 8.97
N THR A 33 7.85 -7.76 8.46
CA THR A 33 7.27 -6.70 7.64
C THR A 33 7.01 -7.23 6.23
N MET A 34 5.80 -7.04 5.71
CA MET A 34 5.45 -7.39 4.33
C MET A 34 6.44 -6.76 3.35
N LYS A 35 6.87 -7.53 2.37
CA LYS A 35 7.82 -7.09 1.35
C LYS A 35 7.30 -7.39 -0.05
N ILE A 36 7.59 -6.49 -0.99
CA ILE A 36 7.35 -6.67 -2.42
C ILE A 36 8.67 -6.55 -3.17
N THR A 37 8.87 -7.41 -4.15
CA THR A 37 10.08 -7.50 -5.00
C THR A 37 9.69 -7.77 -6.45
N SER A 38 10.65 -7.65 -7.36
CA SER A 38 10.52 -8.10 -8.74
C SER A 38 11.76 -8.93 -9.11
N SER A 39 11.58 -9.98 -9.91
CA SER A 39 12.70 -10.69 -10.52
C SER A 39 13.30 -9.92 -11.71
N ALA A 40 12.61 -8.90 -12.22
CA ALA A 40 13.02 -8.12 -13.38
C ALA A 40 13.93 -6.92 -13.03
N PHE A 41 13.84 -6.40 -11.79
CA PHE A 41 14.63 -5.27 -11.31
C PHE A 41 14.69 -5.23 -9.77
N SER A 42 15.70 -4.59 -9.23
CA SER A 42 15.89 -4.41 -7.78
C SER A 42 15.35 -3.05 -7.29
N GLU A 43 15.21 -2.92 -5.97
CA GLU A 43 14.94 -1.62 -5.31
C GLU A 43 15.98 -0.58 -5.74
N GLY A 44 15.50 0.59 -6.21
CA GLY A 44 16.33 1.68 -6.72
C GLY A 44 16.97 1.44 -8.08
N GLY A 45 16.84 0.23 -8.64
CA GLY A 45 17.39 -0.17 -9.94
C GLY A 45 16.62 0.39 -11.14
N GLY A 46 17.12 0.11 -12.34
CA GLY A 46 16.46 0.49 -13.60
C GLY A 46 15.38 -0.51 -14.01
N ILE A 47 14.22 -0.02 -14.46
CA ILE A 47 13.21 -0.86 -15.10
C ILE A 47 13.69 -1.21 -16.52
N PRO A 48 13.77 -2.50 -16.90
CA PRO A 48 14.10 -2.88 -18.26
C PRO A 48 13.10 -2.31 -19.28
N SER A 49 13.59 -1.91 -20.45
CA SER A 49 12.77 -1.31 -21.53
C SER A 49 11.56 -2.16 -21.93
N LYS A 50 11.66 -3.49 -21.79
CA LYS A 50 10.55 -4.43 -22.01
C LYS A 50 9.26 -4.03 -21.30
N TYR A 51 9.35 -3.46 -20.09
CA TYR A 51 8.21 -3.07 -19.25
C TYR A 51 7.82 -1.60 -19.39
N THR A 52 8.29 -0.91 -20.42
CA THR A 52 8.13 0.52 -20.63
C THR A 52 7.56 0.82 -22.00
N CYS A 53 7.16 2.09 -22.24
CA CYS A 53 6.69 2.52 -23.55
C CYS A 53 7.73 2.43 -24.67
N ASP A 54 8.99 2.22 -24.35
CA ASP A 54 10.06 2.03 -25.34
C ASP A 54 10.25 0.53 -25.68
N GLY A 55 9.47 -0.36 -25.08
CA GLY A 55 9.50 -1.81 -25.33
C GLY A 55 8.11 -2.41 -25.53
N GLN A 56 7.84 -3.53 -24.88
CA GLN A 56 6.58 -4.26 -25.04
C GLN A 56 5.42 -3.66 -24.25
N ASP A 57 5.69 -2.75 -23.31
CA ASP A 57 4.68 -2.09 -22.45
C ASP A 57 3.82 -3.11 -21.67
N ILE A 58 4.44 -4.19 -21.19
CA ILE A 58 3.81 -5.25 -20.39
C ILE A 58 4.14 -5.07 -18.92
N SER A 59 3.27 -5.55 -18.03
CA SER A 59 3.52 -5.47 -16.58
C SER A 59 4.70 -6.35 -16.18
N PRO A 60 5.57 -5.88 -15.26
CA PRO A 60 6.65 -6.69 -14.72
C PRO A 60 6.12 -7.76 -13.77
N PRO A 61 6.86 -8.86 -13.56
CA PRO A 61 6.57 -9.82 -12.51
C PRO A 61 6.79 -9.16 -11.13
N LEU A 62 5.87 -9.38 -10.20
CA LEU A 62 5.94 -8.90 -8.83
C LEU A 62 5.70 -10.05 -7.87
N GLU A 63 6.48 -10.12 -6.79
CA GLU A 63 6.37 -11.15 -5.75
C GLU A 63 6.32 -10.48 -4.38
N TRP A 64 5.58 -11.08 -3.44
CA TRP A 64 5.53 -10.57 -2.07
C TRP A 64 5.48 -11.69 -1.05
N LYS A 65 5.86 -11.34 0.17
CA LYS A 65 5.90 -12.27 1.30
C LYS A 65 5.61 -11.55 2.62
N ASP A 66 5.42 -12.35 3.65
CA ASP A 66 5.22 -11.88 5.04
C ASP A 66 3.97 -10.98 5.18
N ALA A 67 2.91 -11.25 4.40
CA ALA A 67 1.61 -10.61 4.57
C ALA A 67 0.97 -11.02 5.92
N PRO A 68 0.19 -10.13 6.57
CA PRO A 68 -0.58 -10.48 7.76
C PRO A 68 -1.53 -11.67 7.53
N GLY A 69 -1.70 -12.52 8.54
CA GLY A 69 -2.55 -13.72 8.44
C GLY A 69 -4.04 -13.42 8.22
N GLU A 70 -4.50 -12.24 8.64
CA GLU A 70 -5.87 -11.77 8.50
C GLU A 70 -6.19 -11.18 7.11
N THR A 71 -5.22 -11.19 6.19
CA THR A 71 -5.39 -10.65 4.84
C THR A 71 -6.49 -11.39 4.09
N LYS A 72 -7.47 -10.64 3.58
CA LYS A 72 -8.58 -11.14 2.75
C LYS A 72 -8.43 -10.79 1.28
N SER A 73 -7.67 -9.73 0.96
CA SER A 73 -7.31 -9.37 -0.41
C SER A 73 -6.06 -8.51 -0.44
N PHE A 74 -5.47 -8.35 -1.64
CA PHE A 74 -4.46 -7.33 -1.86
C PHE A 74 -4.96 -6.30 -2.87
N ALA A 75 -4.38 -5.09 -2.76
CA ALA A 75 -4.49 -4.05 -3.77
C ALA A 75 -3.09 -3.56 -4.17
N LEU A 76 -2.92 -3.20 -5.44
CA LEU A 76 -1.68 -2.69 -6.01
C LEU A 76 -1.94 -1.35 -6.70
N ILE A 77 -1.08 -0.38 -6.41
CA ILE A 77 -1.01 0.89 -7.12
C ILE A 77 0.42 1.07 -7.62
N SER A 78 0.59 1.30 -8.92
CA SER A 78 1.87 1.77 -9.47
C SER A 78 1.72 3.21 -9.92
N ASP A 79 2.64 4.09 -9.47
CA ASP A 79 2.60 5.51 -9.78
C ASP A 79 4.00 6.13 -9.91
N ASP A 80 4.05 7.26 -10.64
CA ASP A 80 5.22 8.11 -10.90
C ASP A 80 4.99 9.48 -10.24
N PRO A 81 5.66 9.79 -9.12
CA PRO A 81 5.53 11.09 -8.47
C PRO A 81 6.33 12.21 -9.16
N ASP A 82 7.20 11.87 -10.09
CA ASP A 82 8.10 12.83 -10.77
C ASP A 82 7.52 13.35 -12.10
N ALA A 83 6.30 12.92 -12.45
CA ALA A 83 5.63 13.39 -13.66
C ALA A 83 5.30 14.90 -13.60
N PRO A 84 5.47 15.67 -14.69
CA PRO A 84 5.38 17.14 -14.68
C PRO A 84 4.06 17.72 -14.18
N GLY A 85 2.95 16.98 -14.38
CA GLY A 85 1.60 17.40 -13.96
C GLY A 85 1.18 16.92 -12.57
N GLY A 86 2.09 16.36 -11.80
CA GLY A 86 1.80 15.68 -10.51
C GLY A 86 1.95 14.17 -10.63
N THR A 87 1.57 13.44 -9.59
CA THR A 87 1.69 11.97 -9.60
C THR A 87 0.87 11.36 -10.72
N TRP A 88 1.51 10.57 -11.60
CA TRP A 88 0.90 9.86 -12.70
C TRP A 88 0.66 8.39 -12.35
N VAL A 89 -0.56 7.91 -12.54
CA VAL A 89 -0.95 6.53 -12.20
C VAL A 89 -0.70 5.60 -13.39
N HIS A 90 0.11 4.57 -13.15
CA HIS A 90 0.50 3.57 -14.14
C HIS A 90 -0.32 2.29 -14.07
N TRP A 91 -0.73 1.88 -12.87
CA TRP A 91 -1.50 0.64 -12.67
C TRP A 91 -2.34 0.70 -11.40
N VAL A 92 -3.57 0.23 -11.50
CA VAL A 92 -4.48 0.00 -10.39
C VAL A 92 -5.00 -1.42 -10.49
N ALA A 93 -4.79 -2.23 -9.45
CA ALA A 93 -5.35 -3.57 -9.34
C ALA A 93 -5.84 -3.82 -7.91
N PHE A 94 -6.92 -4.55 -7.74
CA PHE A 94 -7.52 -4.80 -6.42
C PHE A 94 -8.27 -6.12 -6.38
N ASN A 95 -8.69 -6.52 -5.17
CA ASN A 95 -9.28 -7.83 -4.93
C ASN A 95 -8.36 -8.98 -5.43
N ILE A 96 -7.05 -8.75 -5.40
CA ILE A 96 -6.08 -9.81 -5.65
C ILE A 96 -6.26 -10.85 -4.53
N PRO A 97 -6.43 -12.15 -4.84
CA PRO A 97 -6.73 -13.17 -3.84
C PRO A 97 -5.70 -13.22 -2.69
N PRO A 98 -6.10 -13.52 -1.45
CA PRO A 98 -5.20 -13.58 -0.30
C PRO A 98 -4.17 -14.73 -0.42
N THR A 99 -4.47 -15.73 -1.24
CA THR A 99 -3.57 -16.85 -1.55
C THR A 99 -2.51 -16.51 -2.58
N ALA A 100 -2.61 -15.35 -3.25
CA ALA A 100 -1.61 -14.90 -4.20
C ALA A 100 -0.34 -14.43 -3.48
N ALA A 101 0.80 -14.91 -3.92
CA ALA A 101 2.13 -14.45 -3.49
C ALA A 101 2.86 -13.70 -4.61
N LYS A 102 2.25 -13.57 -5.80
CA LYS A 102 2.83 -12.93 -6.97
C LYS A 102 1.78 -12.48 -7.98
N LEU A 103 2.17 -11.55 -8.84
CA LEU A 103 1.59 -11.29 -10.14
C LEU A 103 2.62 -11.67 -11.20
N GLU A 104 2.21 -12.48 -12.15
CA GLU A 104 3.08 -12.89 -13.25
C GLU A 104 3.39 -11.71 -14.17
N GLU A 105 4.44 -11.86 -14.97
CA GLU A 105 4.72 -10.95 -16.07
C GLU A 105 3.54 -10.90 -17.06
N ASN A 106 3.28 -9.75 -17.65
CA ASN A 106 2.29 -9.57 -18.70
C ASN A 106 0.85 -9.93 -18.28
N ILE A 107 0.40 -9.41 -17.14
CA ILE A 107 -1.01 -9.48 -16.74
C ILE A 107 -1.85 -8.84 -17.86
N LYS A 108 -2.85 -9.58 -18.36
CA LYS A 108 -3.78 -9.08 -19.38
C LYS A 108 -4.46 -7.80 -18.91
N ARG A 109 -4.83 -6.92 -19.86
CA ARG A 109 -5.55 -5.67 -19.54
C ARG A 109 -7.07 -5.90 -19.43
N ASP A 110 -7.47 -7.04 -18.86
CA ASP A 110 -8.86 -7.36 -18.57
C ASP A 110 -9.35 -6.58 -17.36
N ARG A 111 -10.63 -6.20 -17.35
CA ARG A 111 -11.23 -5.49 -16.23
C ARG A 111 -11.38 -6.36 -14.98
N GLU A 112 -11.66 -7.64 -15.18
CA GLU A 112 -11.95 -8.61 -14.13
C GLU A 112 -11.45 -10.00 -14.56
N PHE A 113 -10.94 -10.76 -13.60
CA PHE A 113 -10.38 -12.09 -13.81
C PHE A 113 -11.22 -13.14 -13.09
N ALA A 114 -11.16 -14.38 -13.56
CA ALA A 114 -11.92 -15.50 -12.98
C ALA A 114 -11.62 -15.77 -11.49
N ASN A 115 -10.45 -15.36 -11.01
CA ASN A 115 -10.04 -15.45 -9.61
C ASN A 115 -10.57 -14.30 -8.74
N GLY A 116 -11.36 -13.38 -9.28
CA GLY A 116 -11.94 -12.24 -8.59
C GLY A 116 -11.09 -10.97 -8.59
N MET A 117 -9.83 -11.03 -9.06
CA MET A 117 -8.99 -9.84 -9.23
C MET A 117 -9.64 -8.89 -10.23
N LYS A 118 -9.56 -7.59 -9.93
CA LYS A 118 -10.08 -6.51 -10.78
C LYS A 118 -8.97 -5.52 -11.09
N GLN A 119 -9.06 -4.88 -12.25
CA GLN A 119 -8.17 -3.78 -12.60
C GLN A 119 -8.94 -2.47 -12.74
N GLY A 120 -8.25 -1.40 -12.33
CA GLY A 120 -8.69 -0.03 -12.43
C GLY A 120 -8.19 0.66 -13.69
N SER A 121 -8.57 1.95 -13.81
CA SER A 121 -8.09 2.85 -14.84
C SER A 121 -6.77 3.49 -14.41
N ASN A 122 -5.82 3.56 -15.33
CA ASN A 122 -4.63 4.40 -15.21
C ASN A 122 -4.89 5.80 -15.78
N ASP A 123 -3.89 6.70 -15.73
CA ASP A 123 -4.04 8.09 -16.18
C ASP A 123 -3.99 8.29 -17.71
N TRP A 124 -3.84 7.22 -18.49
CA TRP A 124 -4.13 7.19 -19.93
C TRP A 124 -5.57 6.75 -20.26
N PRO A 125 -6.55 6.87 -19.39
CA PRO A 125 -7.86 6.22 -19.28
C PRO A 125 -7.93 4.79 -19.85
N LYS A 126 -6.91 3.97 -19.56
CA LYS A 126 -6.82 2.57 -20.00
C LYS A 126 -6.87 1.63 -18.78
N ILE A 127 -7.39 0.44 -18.98
CA ILE A 127 -7.40 -0.60 -17.95
C ILE A 127 -6.03 -1.28 -17.85
N GLY A 128 -5.60 -1.52 -16.60
CA GLY A 128 -4.39 -2.26 -16.32
C GLY A 128 -3.12 -1.42 -16.40
N TYR A 129 -2.01 -2.10 -16.61
CA TYR A 129 -0.68 -1.51 -16.61
C TYR A 129 -0.42 -0.64 -17.85
N GLY A 130 0.22 0.51 -17.62
CA GLY A 130 0.91 1.31 -18.62
C GLY A 130 2.33 1.59 -18.15
N GLY A 131 3.31 1.30 -18.95
CA GLY A 131 4.72 1.34 -18.57
C GLY A 131 5.28 2.76 -18.42
N PRO A 132 6.44 2.90 -17.74
CA PRO A 132 7.21 4.13 -17.68
C PRO A 132 7.40 4.79 -19.05
N CYS A 133 7.09 6.08 -19.13
CA CYS A 133 7.24 6.86 -20.37
C CYS A 133 7.59 8.33 -20.05
N PRO A 134 8.70 8.59 -19.32
CA PRO A 134 9.03 9.94 -18.90
C PRO A 134 9.32 10.83 -20.10
N PRO A 135 8.81 12.09 -20.13
CA PRO A 135 9.08 13.01 -21.23
C PRO A 135 10.54 13.44 -21.28
N SER A 136 11.22 13.48 -20.13
CA SER A 136 12.66 13.80 -20.01
C SER A 136 13.19 13.33 -18.65
N GLY A 137 14.51 13.21 -18.51
CA GLY A 137 15.16 12.88 -17.24
C GLY A 137 14.91 11.46 -16.76
N THR A 138 15.19 11.23 -15.50
CA THR A 138 14.99 9.95 -14.80
C THR A 138 13.86 10.11 -13.80
N HIS A 139 12.80 9.31 -13.93
CA HIS A 139 11.68 9.29 -13.01
C HIS A 139 11.71 8.06 -12.10
N ARG A 140 11.08 8.17 -10.93
CA ARG A 140 10.87 7.08 -9.97
C ARG A 140 9.48 6.49 -10.18
N TYR A 141 9.43 5.17 -10.15
CA TYR A 141 8.18 4.40 -10.27
C TYR A 141 8.02 3.55 -9.04
N TYR A 142 6.91 3.73 -8.35
CA TYR A 142 6.59 2.98 -7.15
C TYR A 142 5.56 1.90 -7.47
N PHE A 143 5.79 0.71 -6.93
CA PHE A 143 4.82 -0.37 -6.86
C PHE A 143 4.44 -0.53 -5.39
N LYS A 144 3.22 -0.12 -5.03
CA LYS A 144 2.70 -0.09 -3.65
C LYS A 144 1.67 -1.19 -3.50
N LEU A 145 1.96 -2.17 -2.65
CA LEU A 145 1.08 -3.30 -2.35
C LEU A 145 0.48 -3.12 -0.97
N TYR A 146 -0.83 -3.28 -0.88
CA TYR A 146 -1.61 -3.17 0.34
C TYR A 146 -2.26 -4.52 0.66
N ALA A 147 -2.07 -5.03 1.87
CA ALA A 147 -2.83 -6.15 2.42
C ALA A 147 -4.06 -5.61 3.12
N LEU A 148 -5.24 -6.14 2.79
CA LEU A 148 -6.52 -5.64 3.27
C LEU A 148 -7.26 -6.73 4.08
N ASP A 149 -8.02 -6.31 5.10
CA ASP A 149 -8.87 -7.17 5.91
C ASP A 149 -10.25 -7.45 5.28
N THR A 150 -10.46 -6.99 4.04
CA THR A 150 -11.72 -7.13 3.33
C THR A 150 -11.52 -7.33 1.82
N MET A 151 -12.57 -7.79 1.15
CA MET A 151 -12.74 -7.61 -0.30
C MET A 151 -13.44 -6.28 -0.54
N LEU A 152 -12.97 -5.51 -1.53
CA LEU A 152 -13.52 -4.19 -1.82
C LEU A 152 -14.74 -4.28 -2.74
N ASP A 153 -15.85 -3.64 -2.34
CA ASP A 153 -17.06 -3.52 -3.16
C ASP A 153 -16.99 -2.27 -4.06
N ILE A 154 -16.06 -2.32 -5.02
CA ILE A 154 -15.92 -1.29 -6.07
C ILE A 154 -15.91 -1.95 -7.45
N LYS A 155 -16.36 -1.19 -8.46
CA LYS A 155 -16.47 -1.69 -9.83
C LYS A 155 -15.11 -1.78 -10.51
N PRO A 156 -14.91 -2.72 -11.44
CA PRO A 156 -13.76 -2.72 -12.34
C PRO A 156 -13.66 -1.39 -13.09
N GLY A 157 -12.43 -0.90 -13.27
CA GLY A 157 -12.18 0.42 -13.87
C GLY A 157 -12.12 1.56 -12.85
N ALA A 158 -12.18 1.27 -11.54
CA ALA A 158 -12.01 2.28 -10.50
C ALA A 158 -10.67 3.01 -10.62
N THR A 159 -10.67 4.32 -10.35
CA THR A 159 -9.46 5.13 -10.31
C THR A 159 -8.66 4.89 -9.03
N LYS A 160 -7.42 5.38 -8.97
CA LYS A 160 -6.60 5.36 -7.74
C LYS A 160 -7.33 6.00 -6.56
N GLU A 161 -7.99 7.14 -6.76
CA GLU A 161 -8.69 7.86 -5.70
C GLU A 161 -9.87 7.05 -5.16
N GLN A 162 -10.64 6.39 -6.06
CA GLN A 162 -11.74 5.51 -5.67
C GLN A 162 -11.23 4.29 -4.90
N LEU A 163 -10.11 3.70 -5.32
CA LEU A 163 -9.46 2.61 -4.62
C LEU A 163 -8.97 3.03 -3.23
N LEU A 164 -8.25 4.16 -3.12
CA LEU A 164 -7.77 4.68 -1.83
C LEU A 164 -8.92 4.99 -0.87
N LYS A 165 -10.03 5.53 -1.38
CA LYS A 165 -11.24 5.76 -0.58
C LYS A 165 -11.83 4.47 -0.05
N ALA A 166 -11.91 3.43 -0.89
CA ALA A 166 -12.45 2.14 -0.51
C ALA A 166 -11.55 1.37 0.48
N MET A 167 -10.22 1.56 0.40
CA MET A 167 -9.26 0.94 1.31
C MET A 167 -9.19 1.61 2.69
N LYS A 168 -9.77 2.80 2.86
CA LYS A 168 -9.66 3.55 4.12
C LYS A 168 -10.21 2.75 5.30
N GLY A 169 -9.37 2.51 6.30
CA GLY A 169 -9.70 1.72 7.50
C GLY A 169 -9.56 0.21 7.33
N HIS A 170 -9.15 -0.27 6.15
CA HIS A 170 -9.04 -1.70 5.83
C HIS A 170 -7.60 -2.16 5.56
N VAL A 171 -6.61 -1.26 5.64
CA VAL A 171 -5.20 -1.61 5.37
C VAL A 171 -4.56 -2.23 6.61
N LEU A 172 -4.14 -3.48 6.50
CA LEU A 172 -3.40 -4.23 7.52
C LEU A 172 -1.88 -4.00 7.42
N ALA A 173 -1.37 -3.92 6.18
CA ALA A 173 0.05 -3.70 5.92
C ALA A 173 0.24 -3.09 4.53
N GLU A 174 1.37 -2.39 4.37
CA GLU A 174 1.84 -1.84 3.11
C GLU A 174 3.27 -2.28 2.85
N ALA A 175 3.57 -2.58 1.58
CA ALA A 175 4.93 -2.76 1.08
C ALA A 175 5.10 -1.97 -0.21
N ARG A 176 6.33 -1.50 -0.47
CA ARG A 176 6.63 -0.78 -1.69
C ARG A 176 7.94 -1.25 -2.30
N LEU A 177 7.99 -1.21 -3.60
CA LEU A 177 9.18 -1.38 -4.42
C LEU A 177 9.33 -0.14 -5.29
N MET A 178 10.46 0.56 -5.20
CA MET A 178 10.77 1.71 -6.03
C MET A 178 11.78 1.31 -7.10
N SER A 179 11.57 1.77 -8.31
CA SER A 179 12.53 1.60 -9.40
C SER A 179 12.60 2.86 -10.26
N LYS A 180 13.52 2.93 -11.19
CA LYS A 180 13.79 4.12 -12.00
C LYS A 180 13.72 3.81 -13.48
N TYR A 181 13.34 4.79 -14.28
CA TYR A 181 13.47 4.70 -15.72
C TYR A 181 13.81 6.06 -16.32
N LYS A 182 14.66 6.03 -17.33
CA LYS A 182 14.99 7.14 -18.22
C LYS A 182 14.96 6.60 -19.64
N ARG A 183 14.31 7.32 -20.54
CA ARG A 183 14.30 6.95 -21.96
C ARG A 183 15.67 7.11 -22.57
N SER A 184 16.09 6.16 -23.41
CA SER A 184 17.32 6.25 -24.20
C SER A 184 17.09 7.21 -25.36
N GLY A 185 17.93 8.22 -25.51
CA GLY A 185 17.91 9.09 -26.70
C GLY A 185 16.98 10.31 -26.66
N ARG A 186 16.53 10.71 -25.47
CA ARG A 186 15.82 11.99 -25.26
C ARG A 186 16.38 12.76 -24.09
#